data_fc0b65c78a63c691fe887d7dfcb20eb8
#
_entry.id   fc0b65c78a63c691fe887d7dfcb20eb8
#
_cell.length_a   1.000
_cell.length_b   1.000
_cell.length_c   1.000
_cell.angle_alpha   90.00
_cell.angle_beta   90.00
_cell.angle_gamma   90.00
#
_symmetry.space_group_name_H-M   'P 1'
#
loop_
_entity.id
_entity.type
_entity.pdbx_description
1 polymer ?
#
loop_
_entity_poly.entity_id
_entity_poly.type
_entity_poly.pdbx_seq_one_letter_code
_entity_poly.pdbx_strand_id
1 'polypeptide(L)'
;MNDRRGVTRTRIRRTAEIVVIRRGATTMQCTLQDLTSTGACLTLAGTFEVPDTFELTFDRGRSNRPCRVKWRAGNKLGVSFEKP
;
A
#
# COMPACT_ATOMS: atom_id res chain seq x y z
N MET A 1 -23.11 9.82 3.18
CA MET A 1 -23.01 10.02 1.94
C MET A 1 -22.46 8.97 1.11
N ASN A 2 -23.00 8.73 0.07
CA ASN A 2 -22.71 7.62 -0.74
C ASN A 2 -21.77 7.94 -1.84
N ASP A 3 -20.95 7.00 -2.16
CA ASP A 3 -20.10 7.10 -3.29
C ASP A 3 -20.87 6.62 -4.49
N ARG A 4 -21.10 7.47 -5.44
CA ARG A 4 -21.89 7.12 -6.56
C ARG A 4 -21.15 6.57 -7.71
N ARG A 5 -19.87 6.33 -7.58
CA ARG A 5 -19.08 5.87 -8.66
C ARG A 5 -18.89 4.40 -8.69
N GLY A 6 -19.54 3.69 -7.80
CA GLY A 6 -19.42 2.25 -7.78
C GLY A 6 -18.17 1.74 -7.10
N VAL A 7 -17.35 2.63 -6.60
CA VAL A 7 -16.14 2.24 -5.88
C VAL A 7 -16.25 2.80 -4.48
N THR A 8 -16.19 1.95 -3.51
CA THR A 8 -16.21 2.38 -2.13
C THR A 8 -14.80 2.69 -1.69
N ARG A 9 -14.58 3.91 -1.30
CA ARG A 9 -13.29 4.32 -0.79
C ARG A 9 -13.40 4.49 0.70
N THR A 10 -12.57 3.80 1.42
CA THR A 10 -12.53 3.92 2.86
C THR A 10 -11.31 4.71 3.25
N ARG A 11 -11.52 5.81 3.93
CA ARG A 11 -10.42 6.59 4.44
C ARG A 11 -10.06 6.09 5.79
N ILE A 12 -8.86 5.59 5.91
CA ILE A 12 -8.40 5.05 7.17
C ILE A 12 -6.99 5.55 7.40
N ARG A 13 -6.57 5.48 8.64
CA ARG A 13 -5.20 5.76 8.98
C ARG A 13 -4.73 4.60 9.77
N ARG A 14 -4.06 3.71 9.12
CA ARG A 14 -3.55 2.52 9.76
C ARG A 14 -2.11 2.34 9.38
N THR A 15 -1.35 1.87 10.32
CA THR A 15 0.02 1.50 10.04
C THR A 15 0.03 0.21 9.26
N ALA A 16 0.83 0.18 8.22
CA ALA A 16 1.04 -1.02 7.42
C ALA A 16 2.52 -1.14 7.16
N GLU A 17 2.92 -2.22 6.54
CA GLU A 17 4.32 -2.45 6.26
C GLU A 17 4.49 -2.86 4.81
N ILE A 18 5.50 -2.28 4.20
CA ILE A 18 5.92 -2.64 2.87
C ILE A 18 7.02 -3.66 3.02
N VAL A 19 6.86 -4.81 2.40
CA VAL A 19 7.85 -5.88 2.48
C VAL A 19 8.48 -6.02 1.12
N VAL A 20 9.78 -5.83 1.07
CA VAL A 20 10.55 -5.97 -0.14
C VAL A 20 11.41 -7.21 0.01
N ILE A 21 11.22 -8.17 -0.87
CA ILE A 21 11.99 -9.39 -0.81
C ILE A 21 13.03 -9.35 -1.91
N ARG A 22 14.24 -9.00 -1.52
CA ARG A 22 15.30 -8.84 -2.47
C ARG A 22 16.56 -9.06 -1.69
N ARG A 23 17.18 -10.21 -1.82
CA ARG A 23 18.34 -10.56 -1.01
C ARG A 23 18.00 -10.57 0.47
N GLY A 24 16.85 -11.15 0.77
CA GLY A 24 16.33 -11.12 2.12
C GLY A 24 15.15 -10.18 2.18
N ALA A 25 14.47 -10.17 3.29
CA ALA A 25 13.28 -9.35 3.45
C ALA A 25 13.62 -8.06 4.15
N THR A 26 13.17 -6.96 3.58
CA THR A 26 13.29 -5.64 4.20
C THR A 26 11.88 -5.12 4.43
N THR A 27 11.61 -4.64 5.62
CA THR A 27 10.31 -4.15 5.98
C THR A 27 10.38 -2.67 6.27
N MET A 28 9.45 -1.91 5.71
CA MET A 28 9.38 -0.48 5.91
C MET A 28 7.99 -0.11 6.34
N GLN A 29 7.88 0.80 7.27
CA GLN A 29 6.58 1.20 7.76
C GLN A 29 5.97 2.27 6.89
N CYS A 30 4.66 2.22 6.74
CA CYS A 30 3.92 3.23 6.02
C CYS A 30 2.56 3.40 6.68
N THR A 31 1.85 4.45 6.28
CA THR A 31 0.51 4.69 6.75
C THR A 31 -0.44 4.46 5.58
N LEU A 32 -1.43 3.63 5.81
CA LEU A 32 -2.45 3.37 4.83
C LEU A 32 -3.48 4.48 4.94
N GLN A 33 -3.64 5.25 3.87
CA GLN A 33 -4.52 6.40 3.88
C GLN A 33 -5.89 6.08 3.32
N ASP A 34 -5.91 5.47 2.16
CA ASP A 34 -7.14 5.11 1.48
C ASP A 34 -7.04 3.67 1.05
N LEU A 35 -8.15 3.00 1.06
CA LEU A 35 -8.20 1.61 0.67
C LEU A 35 -9.42 1.38 -0.18
N THR A 36 -9.22 0.72 -1.32
CA THR A 36 -10.33 0.26 -2.16
C THR A 36 -10.14 -1.23 -2.39
N SER A 37 -11.06 -1.82 -3.11
CA SER A 37 -10.93 -3.24 -3.41
C SER A 37 -9.79 -3.52 -4.37
N THR A 38 -9.30 -2.51 -5.08
CA THR A 38 -8.28 -2.73 -6.11
C THR A 38 -6.95 -2.07 -5.80
N GLY A 39 -6.87 -1.26 -4.76
CA GLY A 39 -5.62 -0.59 -4.47
C GLY A 39 -5.67 0.24 -3.22
N ALA A 40 -4.63 1.02 -3.02
CA ALA A 40 -4.48 1.80 -1.81
C ALA A 40 -3.60 3.00 -2.06
N CYS A 41 -3.69 3.96 -1.16
CA CYS A 41 -2.77 5.09 -1.12
C CYS A 41 -2.00 4.99 0.17
N LEU A 42 -0.69 5.07 0.07
CA LEU A 42 0.21 4.91 1.20
C LEU A 42 1.02 6.18 1.41
N THR A 43 1.29 6.50 2.65
CA THR A 43 2.20 7.57 2.99
C THR A 43 3.41 6.93 3.66
N LEU A 44 4.58 7.26 3.17
CA LEU A 44 5.82 6.67 3.66
C LEU A 44 6.31 7.46 4.85
N ALA A 45 6.91 6.74 5.79
CA ALA A 45 7.40 7.36 7.01
C ALA A 45 8.70 8.12 6.80
N GLY A 46 9.42 7.80 5.77
CA GLY A 46 10.68 8.46 5.50
C GLY A 46 10.99 8.45 4.03
N THR A 47 12.23 8.82 3.68
CA THR A 47 12.62 8.76 2.29
C THR A 47 13.36 7.47 2.07
N PHE A 48 12.82 6.63 1.23
CA PHE A 48 13.51 5.43 0.82
C PHE A 48 12.90 5.02 -0.50
N GLU A 49 13.60 4.18 -1.19
CA GLU A 49 13.15 3.73 -2.48
C GLU A 49 12.30 2.49 -2.33
N VAL A 50 11.12 2.57 -2.88
CA VAL A 50 10.24 1.44 -2.91
C VAL A 50 10.22 0.93 -4.34
N PRO A 51 10.49 -0.35 -4.57
CA PRO A 51 10.47 -0.86 -5.94
C PRO A 51 9.06 -0.84 -6.51
N ASP A 52 8.96 -1.05 -7.80
CA ASP A 52 7.68 -0.99 -8.49
C ASP A 52 6.71 -2.04 -8.02
N THR A 53 7.21 -3.15 -7.50
CA THR A 53 6.35 -4.20 -6.95
C THR A 53 6.88 -4.57 -5.58
N PHE A 54 5.96 -4.85 -4.69
CA PHE A 54 6.29 -5.24 -3.33
C PHE A 54 5.07 -5.88 -2.71
N GLU A 55 5.20 -6.33 -1.48
CA GLU A 55 4.06 -6.84 -0.75
C GLU A 55 3.69 -5.86 0.35
N LEU A 56 2.41 -5.65 0.50
CA LEU A 56 1.88 -4.80 1.55
C LEU A 56 1.27 -5.70 2.60
N THR A 57 1.68 -5.48 3.83
CA THR A 57 1.24 -6.30 4.94
C THR A 57 0.42 -5.46 5.90
N PHE A 58 -0.74 -5.95 6.24
CA PHE A 58 -1.56 -5.37 7.30
C PHE A 58 -1.69 -6.42 8.39
N ASP A 59 -2.34 -6.07 9.44
CA ASP A 59 -2.72 -7.03 10.47
C ASP A 59 -1.54 -7.83 10.97
N ARG A 60 -0.39 -7.16 11.09
CA ARG A 60 0.81 -7.78 11.63
C ARG A 60 1.23 -9.01 10.86
N GLY A 61 1.13 -8.93 9.56
CA GLY A 61 1.59 -10.01 8.72
C GLY A 61 0.56 -11.06 8.40
N ARG A 62 -0.66 -10.87 8.86
CA ARG A 62 -1.70 -11.84 8.57
C ARG A 62 -2.18 -11.77 7.16
N SER A 63 -2.15 -10.59 6.58
CA SER A 63 -2.62 -10.38 5.22
C SER A 63 -1.52 -9.75 4.41
N ASN A 64 -1.13 -10.43 3.37
CA ASN A 64 -0.13 -9.92 2.43
C ASN A 64 -0.80 -9.71 1.10
N ARG A 65 -0.56 -8.54 0.52
CA ARG A 65 -1.09 -8.23 -0.78
C ARG A 65 0.02 -7.83 -1.71
N PRO A 66 0.20 -8.54 -2.81
CA PRO A 66 1.16 -8.08 -3.82
C PRO A 66 0.66 -6.81 -4.46
N CYS A 67 1.52 -5.83 -4.58
CA CYS A 67 1.16 -4.51 -5.05
C CYS A 67 2.08 -4.07 -6.16
N ARG A 68 1.54 -3.22 -7.03
CA ARG A 68 2.32 -2.55 -8.06
C ARG A 68 2.10 -1.06 -7.93
N VAL A 69 3.18 -0.30 -7.97
CA VAL A 69 3.10 1.15 -7.85
C VAL A 69 2.51 1.72 -9.12
N LYS A 70 1.48 2.54 -8.96
CA LYS A 70 0.83 3.21 -10.07
C LYS A 70 1.32 4.63 -10.23
N TRP A 71 1.59 5.30 -9.12
CA TRP A 71 2.11 6.66 -9.17
C TRP A 71 2.85 6.94 -7.89
N ARG A 72 3.73 7.92 -7.97
CA ARG A 72 4.52 8.38 -6.83
C ARG A 72 4.44 9.89 -6.77
N ALA A 73 4.27 10.42 -5.59
CA ALA A 73 4.22 11.86 -5.41
C ALA A 73 4.73 12.17 -4.01
N GLY A 74 5.91 12.76 -3.92
CA GLY A 74 6.50 13.07 -2.64
C GLY A 74 6.69 11.80 -1.82
N ASN A 75 6.11 11.78 -0.65
CA ASN A 75 6.18 10.59 0.20
C ASN A 75 4.95 9.72 0.11
N LYS A 76 4.18 9.88 -0.97
CA LYS A 76 2.97 9.09 -1.15
C LYS A 76 3.11 8.16 -2.33
N LEU A 77 2.44 7.03 -2.24
CA LEU A 77 2.40 6.04 -3.30
C LEU A 77 0.96 5.65 -3.54
N GLY A 78 0.59 5.59 -4.81
CA GLY A 78 -0.66 4.94 -5.17
C GLY A 78 -0.32 3.57 -5.72
N VAL A 79 -0.95 2.55 -5.22
CA VAL A 79 -0.65 1.18 -5.63
C VAL A 79 -1.92 0.46 -6.03
N SER A 80 -1.77 -0.49 -6.94
CA SER A 80 -2.85 -1.40 -7.26
C SER A 80 -2.48 -2.77 -6.72
N PHE A 81 -3.48 -3.50 -6.27
CA PHE A 81 -3.28 -4.86 -5.79
C PHE A 81 -3.22 -5.78 -7.01
N GLU A 82 -2.25 -6.66 -6.99
CA GLU A 82 -2.12 -7.61 -8.07
C GLU A 82 -2.85 -8.87 -7.70
N LYS A 83 -3.40 -9.51 -8.68
CA LYS A 83 -4.08 -10.76 -8.42
C LYS A 83 -3.06 -11.85 -8.24
N PRO A 84 -3.34 -12.78 -7.35
CA PRO A 84 -2.44 -13.92 -7.12
C PRO A 84 -2.31 -14.81 -8.32
#